data_15a66b02d0123d55c90538799aeee28d
#
_entry.id   15a66b02d0123d55c90538799aeee28d
#
_cell.length_a   1.000
_cell.length_b   1.000
_cell.length_c   1.000
_cell.angle_alpha   90.00
_cell.angle_beta   90.00
_cell.angle_gamma   90.00
#
_symmetry.space_group_name_H-M   'P 1'
#
loop_
_entity.id
_entity.type
_entity.pdbx_description
1 polymer ?
#
loop_
_entity_poly.entity_id
_entity_poly.type
_entity_poly.pdbx_seq_one_letter_code
_entity_poly.pdbx_strand_id
1 'polypeptide(L)'
;MSGGDGRQVLNREIPATAPVRPMGEIPVIVRVAWEGGGEEWRAAKAVRWTATHVMVTWRDDPNSPTTERYEWLRALDVVRSVSWFVPPPRSAASSG
;
A
#
# COMPACT_ATOMS: atom_id res chain seq x y z
N MET A 1 -11.70 -19.00 -10.23
CA MET A 1 -11.50 -18.58 -9.98
C MET A 1 -11.36 -17.48 -10.10
N SER A 2 -11.36 -17.09 -9.87
CA SER A 2 -11.38 -16.20 -9.98
C SER A 2 -10.66 -15.39 -10.08
N GLY A 3 -10.71 -15.40 -10.41
CA GLY A 3 -10.10 -14.50 -10.85
C GLY A 3 -8.87 -14.06 -10.46
N GLY A 4 -8.02 -14.04 -11.05
CA GLY A 4 -6.73 -13.61 -10.88
C GLY A 4 -6.48 -12.80 -9.66
N ASP A 5 -7.52 -12.53 -8.98
CA ASP A 5 -7.38 -11.76 -7.80
C ASP A 5 -6.97 -12.56 -6.65
N GLY A 6 -6.82 -13.86 -6.80
CA GLY A 6 -6.45 -14.71 -5.71
C GLY A 6 -4.98 -14.74 -5.40
N ARG A 7 -4.16 -13.97 -6.10
CA ARG A 7 -2.73 -13.98 -5.80
C ARG A 7 -2.46 -13.52 -4.37
N GLN A 8 -1.50 -14.16 -3.75
CA GLN A 8 -1.11 -13.86 -2.39
C GLN A 8 0.02 -12.85 -2.37
N VAL A 9 -0.03 -11.99 -1.37
CA VAL A 9 1.06 -11.06 -1.10
C VAL A 9 2.07 -11.79 -0.23
N LEU A 10 3.25 -12.03 -0.75
CA LEU A 10 4.25 -12.84 -0.04
C LEU A 10 4.92 -12.07 1.10
N ASN A 11 5.05 -10.77 0.99
CA ASN A 11 5.71 -10.00 2.03
C ASN A 11 4.75 -9.47 3.09
N ARG A 12 3.57 -10.03 3.15
CA ARG A 12 2.63 -9.66 4.22
C ARG A 12 3.14 -10.23 5.55
N GLU A 13 2.90 -9.49 6.60
CA GLU A 13 3.35 -9.92 7.93
C GLU A 13 2.47 -9.25 8.97
N ILE A 14 1.74 -10.06 9.72
CA ILE A 14 0.82 -9.55 10.72
C ILE A 14 1.60 -9.29 12.00
N PRO A 15 1.46 -8.10 12.61
CA PRO A 15 2.19 -7.82 13.86
C PRO A 15 1.64 -8.64 15.01
N ALA A 16 2.45 -8.79 16.04
CA ALA A 16 2.05 -9.54 17.22
C ALA A 16 0.83 -8.92 17.89
N THR A 17 0.73 -7.61 17.86
CA THR A 17 -0.42 -6.90 18.41
C THR A 17 -0.93 -5.96 17.34
N ALA A 18 -2.16 -6.18 16.91
CA ALA A 18 -2.73 -5.37 15.84
C ALA A 18 -3.90 -4.55 16.39
N PRO A 19 -3.92 -3.25 16.11
CA PRO A 19 -5.08 -2.44 16.51
C PRO A 19 -6.31 -2.89 15.74
N VAL A 20 -7.45 -2.90 16.43
CA VAL A 20 -8.69 -3.37 15.83
C VAL A 20 -9.48 -2.26 15.17
N ARG A 21 -9.19 -1.01 15.46
CA ARG A 21 -9.94 0.11 14.91
C ARG A 21 -9.14 0.83 13.84
N PRO A 22 -9.79 1.31 12.79
CA PRO A 22 -9.10 2.15 11.83
C PRO A 22 -8.53 3.39 12.51
N MET A 23 -7.34 3.78 12.09
CA MET A 23 -6.65 4.93 12.67
C MET A 23 -6.65 6.11 11.73
N GLY A 24 -7.03 5.90 10.47
CA GLY A 24 -7.04 6.96 9.49
C GLY A 24 -6.96 6.39 8.09
N GLU A 25 -6.73 7.25 7.13
CA GLU A 25 -6.50 6.88 5.74
C GLU A 25 -5.38 7.75 5.20
N ILE A 26 -4.18 7.24 5.24
CA ILE A 26 -3.02 8.00 4.81
C ILE A 26 -2.53 7.44 3.48
N PRO A 27 -2.45 8.26 2.43
CA PRO A 27 -1.93 7.78 1.15
C PRO A 27 -0.49 7.31 1.31
N VAL A 28 -0.22 6.12 0.79
CA VAL A 28 1.12 5.53 0.85
C VAL A 28 1.41 4.83 -0.45
N ILE A 29 2.67 4.45 -0.62
CA ILE A 29 3.11 3.60 -1.72
C ILE A 29 3.71 2.37 -1.07
N VAL A 30 3.29 1.20 -1.52
CA VAL A 30 3.71 -0.04 -0.88
C VAL A 30 4.40 -0.95 -1.87
N ARG A 31 5.38 -1.68 -1.35
CA ARG A 31 6.06 -2.72 -2.11
C ARG A 31 5.27 -4.01 -1.88
N VAL A 32 4.90 -4.63 -2.97
CA VAL A 32 4.14 -5.87 -2.92
C VAL A 32 4.93 -6.94 -3.67
N ALA A 33 5.24 -8.02 -2.99
CA ALA A 33 5.86 -9.19 -3.61
C ALA A 33 4.76 -10.21 -3.80
N TRP A 34 4.58 -10.66 -5.03
CA TRP A 34 3.47 -11.52 -5.38
C TRP A 34 3.87 -12.98 -5.40
N GLU A 35 2.95 -13.83 -5.00
CA GLU A 35 3.06 -15.27 -5.20
C GLU A 35 3.27 -15.54 -6.68
N GLY A 36 4.16 -16.46 -6.99
CA GLY A 36 4.46 -16.76 -8.37
C GLY A 36 5.55 -15.88 -8.96
N GLY A 37 6.02 -14.93 -8.19
CA GLY A 37 7.10 -14.03 -8.62
C GLY A 37 6.56 -12.68 -8.99
N GLY A 38 7.48 -11.74 -9.05
CA GLY A 38 7.12 -10.38 -9.39
C GLY A 38 6.96 -9.51 -8.15
N GLU A 39 7.28 -8.27 -8.34
CA GLU A 39 7.28 -7.29 -7.27
C GLU A 39 6.84 -5.98 -7.88
N GLU A 40 6.05 -5.21 -7.16
CA GLU A 40 5.65 -3.92 -7.67
C GLU A 40 5.47 -2.93 -6.53
N TRP A 41 5.56 -1.66 -6.85
CA TRP A 41 5.19 -0.59 -5.94
C TRP A 41 3.85 -0.07 -6.40
N ARG A 42 2.92 0.05 -5.46
CA ARG A 42 1.61 0.52 -5.84
C ARG A 42 1.02 1.45 -4.80
N ALA A 43 0.10 2.30 -5.25
CA ALA A 43 -0.58 3.23 -4.38
C ALA A 43 -1.58 2.48 -3.49
N ALA A 44 -1.66 2.88 -2.24
CA ALA A 44 -2.56 2.29 -1.27
C ALA A 44 -2.89 3.33 -0.22
N LYS A 45 -3.69 2.92 0.77
CA LYS A 45 -3.98 3.77 1.93
C LYS A 45 -3.63 3.01 3.18
N ALA A 46 -2.94 3.65 4.09
CA ALA A 46 -2.64 3.08 5.40
C ALA A 46 -3.83 3.37 6.31
N VAL A 47 -4.40 2.33 6.88
CA VAL A 47 -5.61 2.46 7.70
C VAL A 47 -5.37 2.10 9.16
N ARG A 48 -4.36 1.28 9.44
CA ARG A 48 -3.96 0.94 10.81
C ARG A 48 -2.46 0.78 10.80
N TRP A 49 -1.83 1.05 11.93
CA TRP A 49 -0.38 0.89 12.00
C TRP A 49 0.07 0.69 13.43
N THR A 50 1.26 0.12 13.55
CA THR A 50 2.01 0.02 14.78
C THR A 50 3.37 0.65 14.52
N ALA A 51 4.28 0.55 15.48
CA ALA A 51 5.62 1.09 15.28
C ALA A 51 6.38 0.35 14.17
N THR A 52 5.99 -0.89 13.86
CA THR A 52 6.75 -1.73 12.94
C THR A 52 5.96 -2.20 11.72
N HIS A 53 4.65 -2.14 11.78
CA HIS A 53 3.80 -2.68 10.70
C HIS A 53 2.70 -1.70 10.33
N VAL A 54 2.22 -1.82 9.11
CA VAL A 54 1.16 -0.96 8.59
C VAL A 54 0.15 -1.82 7.87
N MET A 55 -1.13 -1.67 8.22
CA MET A 55 -2.19 -2.28 7.43
C MET A 55 -2.58 -1.31 6.34
N VAL A 56 -2.51 -1.79 5.11
CA VAL A 56 -2.84 -0.98 3.95
C VAL A 56 -3.99 -1.61 3.18
N THR A 57 -4.66 -0.80 2.41
CA THR A 57 -5.74 -1.27 1.56
C THR A 57 -5.59 -0.71 0.15
N TRP A 58 -5.94 -1.51 -0.83
CA TRP A 58 -6.03 -1.08 -2.22
C TRP A 58 -7.02 -1.98 -2.93
N ARG A 59 -7.41 -1.58 -4.13
CA ARG A 59 -8.25 -2.41 -4.97
C ARG A 59 -7.40 -2.98 -6.09
N ASP A 60 -7.49 -4.29 -6.30
CA ASP A 60 -6.80 -4.92 -7.42
C ASP A 60 -7.32 -4.36 -8.74
N ASP A 61 -8.63 -4.12 -8.80
CA ASP A 61 -9.24 -3.42 -9.92
C ASP A 61 -9.84 -2.11 -9.39
N PRO A 62 -9.28 -0.96 -9.75
CA PRO A 62 -9.78 0.31 -9.23
C PRO A 62 -11.26 0.58 -9.50
N ASN A 63 -11.80 -0.07 -10.52
CA ASN A 63 -13.19 0.12 -10.88
C ASN A 63 -14.14 -0.85 -10.20
N SER A 64 -13.62 -1.75 -9.39
CA SER A 64 -14.43 -2.78 -8.73
C SER A 64 -14.20 -2.76 -7.23
N PRO A 65 -15.15 -2.23 -6.45
CA PRO A 65 -14.99 -2.20 -4.99
C PRO A 65 -14.85 -3.58 -4.36
N THR A 66 -15.35 -4.60 -5.05
CA THR A 66 -15.27 -5.96 -4.49
C THR A 66 -13.87 -6.53 -4.54
N THR A 67 -12.94 -5.86 -5.20
CA THR A 67 -11.55 -6.31 -5.25
C THR A 67 -10.68 -5.64 -4.20
N GLU A 68 -11.28 -4.93 -3.27
CA GLU A 68 -10.53 -4.27 -2.22
C GLU A 68 -9.89 -5.32 -1.32
N ARG A 69 -8.60 -5.11 -1.02
CA ARG A 69 -7.92 -6.03 -0.12
C ARG A 69 -7.22 -5.24 0.98
N TYR A 70 -7.00 -5.91 2.10
CA TYR A 70 -6.33 -5.35 3.26
C TYR A 70 -5.15 -6.24 3.59
N GLU A 71 -3.96 -5.65 3.71
CA GLU A 71 -2.77 -6.43 3.99
C GLU A 71 -1.93 -5.73 5.06
N TRP A 72 -1.37 -6.52 5.95
CA TRP A 72 -0.36 -6.02 6.88
C TRP A 72 1.01 -6.18 6.25
N LEU A 73 1.79 -5.11 6.25
CA LEU A 73 3.14 -5.11 5.71
C LEU A 73 4.08 -4.51 6.74
N ARG A 74 5.34 -4.88 6.67
CA ARG A 74 6.32 -4.24 7.52
C ARG A 74 6.48 -2.78 7.12
N ALA A 75 6.81 -1.94 8.09
CA ALA A 75 6.90 -0.52 7.82
C ALA A 75 7.91 -0.19 6.73
N LEU A 76 8.96 -1.00 6.58
CA LEU A 76 9.93 -0.72 5.54
C LEU A 76 9.44 -1.01 4.13
N ASP A 77 8.33 -1.69 4.00
CA ASP A 77 7.71 -1.90 2.69
C ASP A 77 6.67 -0.84 2.37
N VAL A 78 6.54 0.18 3.21
CA VAL A 78 5.53 1.20 3.06
C VAL A 78 6.20 2.58 3.11
N VAL A 79 5.98 3.37 2.08
CA VAL A 79 6.52 4.72 2.02
C VAL A 79 5.33 5.65 1.95
N ARG A 80 5.38 6.73 2.69
CA ARG A 80 4.31 7.71 2.56
C ARG A 80 4.27 8.21 1.14
N SER A 81 3.08 8.25 0.63
CA SER A 81 2.87 8.84 -0.66
C SER A 81 3.11 10.32 -0.52
N VAL A 82 3.93 10.79 -1.33
CA VAL A 82 4.61 11.94 -0.91
C VAL A 82 4.50 13.02 -1.91
N SER A 83 3.76 13.99 -1.55
CA SER A 83 3.83 15.20 -2.29
C SER A 83 5.26 15.76 -2.29
N TRP A 84 6.02 15.52 -1.24
CA TRP A 84 7.39 15.95 -1.21
C TRP A 84 8.30 15.14 -2.13
N PHE A 85 7.81 14.00 -2.54
CA PHE A 85 8.54 13.12 -3.41
C PHE A 85 8.36 13.52 -4.86
N VAL A 86 7.29 14.20 -5.12
CA VAL A 86 6.99 14.66 -6.46
C VAL A 86 7.86 15.87 -6.75
N PRO A 87 8.62 15.86 -7.83
CA PRO A 87 9.39 17.04 -8.18
C PRO A 87 8.46 18.23 -8.32
N PRO A 88 8.90 19.41 -7.91
CA PRO A 88 8.05 20.56 -8.09
C PRO A 88 7.74 20.73 -9.58
N PRO A 89 6.58 21.19 -9.82
CA PRO A 89 6.23 21.44 -11.20
C PRO A 89 7.20 22.48 -11.73
N ARG A 90 7.60 22.28 -12.56
CA ARG A 90 8.57 22.94 -13.00
C ARG A 90 8.42 24.22 -13.27
N SER A 91 8.43 24.33 -12.42
CA SER A 91 8.44 24.80 -12.14
C SER A 91 8.58 25.39 -12.27
N ALA A 92 8.53 25.65 -12.27
CA ALA A 92 8.61 25.60 -12.26
C ALA A 92 9.02 25.90 -12.57
N ALA A 93 9.07 26.09 -12.75
CA ALA A 93 9.39 25.80 -12.92
C ALA A 93 9.94 25.92 -13.12
N SER A 94 10.00 26.20 -13.23
CA SER A 94 10.38 25.78 -13.22
C SER A 94 10.85 25.69 -13.25
N SER A 95 10.88 26.14 -13.44
CA SER A 95 11.12 25.62 -13.29
C SER A 95 11.34 25.44 -13.31
N GLY A 96 11.30 25.86 -13.50
CA GLY A 96 11.29 25.22 -13.31
C GLY A 96 11.45 25.30 -13.29
#